data_958431dc1ce1b34f730a472073d7543f
#
_entry.id   958431dc1ce1b34f730a472073d7543f
#
_cell.length_a   1.000
_cell.length_b   1.000
_cell.length_c   1.000
_cell.angle_alpha   90.00
_cell.angle_beta   90.00
_cell.angle_gamma   90.00
#
_symmetry.space_group_name_H-M   'P 1'
#
loop_
_entity.id
_entity.type
_entity.pdbx_description
1 polymer ?
#
loop_
_entity_poly.entity_id
_entity_poly.type
_entity_poly.pdbx_seq_one_letter_code
_entity_poly.pdbx_strand_id
1 'polypeptide(L)' 'MTILVAYVARPEGQAALDKAIEIATRRNERLVVINAGPGG' A
#
# COMPACT_ATOMS: atom_id res chain seq x y z
N MET A 1 7.25 -10.99 8.22
CA MET A 1 6.78 -9.68 8.70
C MET A 1 5.66 -9.19 7.81
N THR A 2 4.75 -8.42 8.36
CA THR A 2 3.62 -7.89 7.60
C THR A 2 3.83 -6.40 7.34
N ILE A 3 3.60 -5.98 6.10
CA ILE A 3 3.68 -4.57 5.72
C ILE A 3 2.26 -4.02 5.66
N LEU A 4 2.04 -2.93 6.38
CA LEU A 4 0.75 -2.27 6.43
C LEU A 4 0.84 -0.94 5.70
N VAL A 5 -0.04 -0.71 4.74
CA VAL A 5 -0.05 0.54 4.00
C VAL A 5 -1.45 1.13 3.99
N ALA A 6 -1.53 2.44 4.24
CA ALA A 6 -2.79 3.17 4.17
C ALA A 6 -2.89 3.80 2.79
N TYR A 7 -3.86 3.37 2.02
CA TYR A 7 -4.04 3.82 0.65
C TYR A 7 -5.04 4.97 0.59
N VAL A 8 -4.69 5.99 -0.16
CA VAL A 8 -5.62 7.07 -0.51
C VAL A 8 -5.74 7.11 -2.03
N ALA A 9 -6.96 7.40 -2.51
CA ALA A 9 -7.23 7.39 -3.95
C ALA A 9 -6.76 8.69 -4.60
N ARG A 10 -5.46 8.89 -4.61
CA ARG A 10 -4.82 10.05 -5.21
C ARG A 10 -3.54 9.57 -5.88
N PRO A 11 -2.97 10.37 -6.80
CA PRO A 11 -1.71 9.96 -7.45
C PRO A 11 -0.60 9.62 -6.46
N GLU A 12 -0.50 10.39 -5.38
CA GLU A 12 0.51 10.14 -4.36
C GLU A 12 0.24 8.80 -3.66
N GLY A 13 -1.03 8.52 -3.39
CA GLY A 13 -1.40 7.27 -2.75
C GLY A 13 -1.13 6.07 -3.65
N GLN A 14 -1.39 6.23 -4.95
CA GLN A 14 -1.12 5.16 -5.90
C GLN A 14 0.37 4.86 -5.97
N ALA A 15 1.20 5.90 -5.98
CA ALA A 15 2.64 5.72 -6.02
C ALA A 15 3.13 4.99 -4.75
N ALA A 16 2.59 5.36 -3.60
CA ALA A 16 2.96 4.72 -2.34
C ALA A 16 2.55 3.25 -2.34
N LEU A 17 1.36 2.96 -2.87
CA LEU A 17 0.88 1.59 -2.94
C LEU A 17 1.76 0.75 -3.86
N ASP A 18 2.12 1.30 -5.02
CA ASP A 18 2.98 0.59 -5.96
C ASP A 18 4.33 0.26 -5.31
N LYS A 19 4.87 1.20 -4.56
CA LYS A 19 6.14 0.98 -3.88
C LYS A 19 6.00 -0.08 -2.80
N ALA A 20 4.91 -0.06 -2.06
CA ALA A 20 4.67 -1.06 -1.03
C ALA A 20 4.55 -2.45 -1.62
N ILE A 21 3.87 -2.57 -2.76
CA ILE A 21 3.73 -3.85 -3.44
C ILE A 21 5.10 -4.36 -3.89
N GLU A 22 5.91 -3.48 -4.43
CA GLU A 22 7.24 -3.83 -4.88
C GLU A 22 8.08 -4.37 -3.74
N ILE A 23 8.07 -3.66 -2.62
CA ILE A 23 8.86 -4.06 -1.45
C ILE A 23 8.36 -5.38 -0.89
N ALA A 24 7.05 -5.53 -0.76
CA ALA A 24 6.48 -6.77 -0.21
C ALA A 24 6.82 -7.96 -1.10
N THR A 25 6.74 -7.77 -2.41
CA THR A 25 7.06 -8.85 -3.35
C THR A 25 8.54 -9.23 -3.26
N ARG A 26 9.39 -8.23 -3.20
CA ARG A 26 10.83 -8.46 -3.13
C ARG A 26 11.23 -9.21 -1.87
N ARG A 27 10.57 -8.88 -0.76
CA ARG A 27 10.91 -9.48 0.53
C ARG A 27 10.05 -10.69 0.86
N ASN A 28 9.11 -11.01 -0.03
CA ASN A 28 8.18 -12.11 0.18
C ASN A 28 7.43 -11.96 1.50
N GLU A 29 6.92 -10.77 1.73
CA GLU A 29 6.19 -10.44 2.94
C GLU A 29 4.73 -10.20 2.62
N ARG A 30 3.89 -10.33 3.66
CA ARG A 30 2.46 -10.08 3.51
C ARG A 30 2.21 -8.57 3.44
N LEU A 31 1.32 -8.18 2.52
CA LEU A 31 0.93 -6.79 2.37
C LEU A 31 -0.53 -6.64 2.76
N VAL A 32 -0.81 -5.68 3.65
CA VAL A 32 -2.17 -5.35 4.04
C VAL A 32 -2.43 -3.91 3.63
N VAL A 33 -3.48 -3.70 2.84
CA VAL A 33 -3.84 -2.37 2.36
C VAL A 33 -5.11 -1.92 3.06
N ILE A 34 -5.05 -0.73 3.65
CA ILE A 34 -6.19 -0.12 4.33
C ILE A 34 -6.63 1.09 3.53
N ASN A 35 -7.92 1.18 3.24
CA ASN A 35 -8.46 2.35 2.58
C ASN A 35 -8.60 3.47 3.62
N ALA A 36 -7.74 4.47 3.52
CA ALA A 36 -7.69 5.55 4.50
C ALA A 36 -8.25 6.86 3.95
N GLY A 37 -8.66 6.88 2.69
CA GLY A 37 -9.16 8.10 2.09
C GLY A 37 -10.64 8.31 2.35
N PRO A 38 -11.10 9.56 2.24
CA PRO A 38 -12.54 9.83 2.29
C PRO A 38 -13.19 9.33 1.02
N GLY A 39 -14.46 9.13 1.11
CA GLY A 39 -15.22 8.76 -0.06
C GLY A 39 -14.92 7.38 -0.56
N GLY A 40 -14.66 6.65 0.25
CA GLY A 40 -14.43 5.28 -0.19
C GLY A 40 -15.37 4.94 -1.31
#